data_5784dbaae6b1ba7ff8e9462c0908762a
#
_entry.id   5784dbaae6b1ba7ff8e9462c0908762a
#
_cell.length_a   1.000
_cell.length_b   1.000
_cell.length_c   1.000
_cell.angle_alpha   90.00
_cell.angle_beta   90.00
_cell.angle_gamma   90.00
#
_symmetry.space_group_name_H-M   'P 1'
#
loop_
_entity.id
_entity.type
_entity.pdbx_description
1 polymer ?
#
loop_
_entity_poly.entity_id
_entity_poly.type
_entity_poly.pdbx_seq_one_letter_code
_entity_poly.pdbx_strand_id
1 'polypeptide(L)'
;MEKYAVLSAVARGNFWERLCHLYMKTGDYVDMENLENRHIVYVKVFLSDIRNQYAALLESQLWHDYLSHVPCSVVGQAPLDGSKVSLLVCTSDASSSSSFCSLRLCGADMAGKDAYGQAVALFEKFVGSANLADDASGVGCLRVWLYVADTDGCLDAVEKARDEVFGRHGIDAGKLRMAVTVVGGVTHADGAVVALDYLSFGGDAKAVVPPCSDEGSAKDKSAAGYGCIDLGVDLGSGLRVDIPPFVLPSATDADMSQLDVRQYTGQILGDMGVRLKRYGLTMNHVSCFVAYLRDFSDYTDVDRLLSMAFPYVPHVIVCADGAGGCLPVMIECVAERPAEA
;
A
#
# COMPACT_ATOMS: atom_id res chain seq x y z
N MET A 1 6.23 -12.46 13.47
CA MET A 1 4.98 -11.82 12.98
C MET A 1 5.21 -10.32 12.87
N GLU A 2 4.60 -9.70 11.86
CA GLU A 2 4.64 -8.26 11.70
C GLU A 2 3.62 -7.58 12.62
N LYS A 3 3.92 -6.37 13.05
CA LYS A 3 3.05 -5.50 13.83
C LYS A 3 3.02 -4.13 13.18
N TYR A 4 1.86 -3.55 13.13
CA TYR A 4 1.66 -2.26 12.48
C TYR A 4 1.30 -1.19 13.51
N ALA A 5 1.78 0.02 13.29
CA ALA A 5 1.38 1.20 14.02
C ALA A 5 1.18 2.38 13.09
N VAL A 6 0.22 3.22 13.40
CA VAL A 6 0.02 4.52 12.76
C VAL A 6 0.41 5.61 13.75
N LEU A 7 1.46 6.34 13.42
CA LEU A 7 1.96 7.45 14.23
C LEU A 7 1.62 8.76 13.52
N SER A 8 0.66 9.48 14.03
CA SER A 8 0.25 10.76 13.48
C SER A 8 0.73 11.92 14.35
N ALA A 9 1.13 13.02 13.71
CA ALA A 9 1.44 14.25 14.40
C ALA A 9 0.16 14.86 15.01
N VAL A 10 0.32 15.78 15.96
CA VAL A 10 -0.82 16.56 16.46
C VAL A 10 -1.41 17.42 15.35
N ALA A 11 -2.74 17.63 15.39
CA ALA A 11 -3.45 18.43 14.40
C ALA A 11 -3.18 19.95 14.51
N ARG A 12 -2.34 20.41 15.42
CA ARG A 12 -2.05 21.82 15.73
C ARG A 12 -0.57 22.15 15.50
N GLY A 13 -0.30 23.42 15.35
CA GLY A 13 1.07 23.94 15.17
C GLY A 13 1.50 23.98 13.70
N ASN A 14 2.67 24.57 13.48
CA ASN A 14 3.32 24.58 12.17
C ASN A 14 3.92 23.20 11.83
N PHE A 15 4.46 23.03 10.62
CA PHE A 15 4.94 21.72 10.19
C PHE A 15 6.16 21.23 10.99
N TRP A 16 7.07 22.12 11.41
CA TRP A 16 8.21 21.77 12.24
C TRP A 16 7.80 21.27 13.64
N GLU A 17 6.82 21.93 14.26
CA GLU A 17 6.29 21.49 15.56
C GLU A 17 5.63 20.11 15.44
N ARG A 18 4.99 19.82 14.31
CA ARG A 18 4.42 18.50 14.03
C ARG A 18 5.48 17.44 13.85
N LEU A 19 6.58 17.74 13.15
CA LEU A 19 7.73 16.83 13.01
C LEU A 19 8.40 16.56 14.36
N CYS A 20 8.58 17.58 15.21
CA CYS A 20 9.11 17.40 16.57
C CYS A 20 8.21 16.49 17.42
N HIS A 21 6.89 16.68 17.36
CA HIS A 21 5.95 15.82 18.08
C HIS A 21 6.00 14.38 17.56
N LEU A 22 6.08 14.21 16.24
CA LEU A 22 6.16 12.89 15.63
C LEU A 22 7.49 12.20 15.94
N TYR A 23 8.59 12.96 16.02
CA TYR A 23 9.91 12.48 16.46
C TYR A 23 9.83 11.82 17.84
N MET A 24 9.20 12.52 18.81
CA MET A 24 9.05 11.97 20.17
C MET A 24 8.18 10.69 20.16
N LYS A 25 7.04 10.72 19.47
CA LYS A 25 6.18 9.52 19.33
C LYS A 25 6.91 8.34 18.70
N THR A 26 7.73 8.62 17.70
CA THR A 26 8.50 7.57 17.02
C THR A 26 9.56 6.99 17.95
N GLY A 27 10.22 7.83 18.75
CA GLY A 27 11.17 7.38 19.77
C GLY A 27 10.51 6.48 20.80
N ASP A 28 9.40 6.92 21.39
CA ASP A 28 8.64 6.13 22.37
C ASP A 28 8.21 4.77 21.78
N TYR A 29 7.75 4.77 20.51
CA TYR A 29 7.34 3.54 19.84
C TYR A 29 8.52 2.60 19.56
N VAL A 30 9.64 3.12 19.06
CA VAL A 30 10.85 2.32 18.78
C VAL A 30 11.42 1.73 20.07
N ASP A 31 11.44 2.49 21.16
CA ASP A 31 11.91 1.99 22.45
C ASP A 31 11.03 0.84 22.97
N MET A 32 9.71 0.95 22.81
CA MET A 32 8.78 -0.13 23.19
C MET A 32 8.99 -1.39 22.33
N GLU A 33 9.13 -1.24 21.01
CA GLU A 33 9.36 -2.36 20.09
C GLU A 33 10.72 -3.03 20.36
N ASN A 34 11.75 -2.25 20.68
CA ASN A 34 13.07 -2.79 21.06
C ASN A 34 13.02 -3.65 22.34
N LEU A 35 12.18 -3.30 23.32
CA LEU A 35 11.97 -4.13 24.51
C LEU A 35 11.33 -5.49 24.16
N GLU A 36 10.55 -5.56 23.08
CA GLU A 36 9.98 -6.79 22.56
C GLU A 36 10.88 -7.52 21.54
N ASN A 37 12.12 -7.05 21.36
CA ASN A 37 13.06 -7.57 20.36
C ASN A 37 12.56 -7.42 18.92
N ARG A 38 11.81 -6.36 18.63
CA ARG A 38 11.25 -6.05 17.33
C ARG A 38 12.01 -4.91 16.68
N HIS A 39 12.12 -4.94 15.37
CA HIS A 39 12.78 -3.91 14.56
C HIS A 39 11.88 -3.43 13.43
N ILE A 40 12.11 -2.21 12.95
CA ILE A 40 11.37 -1.64 11.83
C ILE A 40 11.75 -2.39 10.54
N VAL A 41 10.74 -2.91 9.85
CA VAL A 41 10.86 -3.52 8.52
C VAL A 41 10.76 -2.45 7.44
N TYR A 42 9.76 -1.57 7.54
CA TYR A 42 9.62 -0.41 6.67
C TYR A 42 8.74 0.67 7.30
N VAL A 43 8.84 1.88 6.75
CA VAL A 43 7.98 3.01 7.07
C VAL A 43 7.40 3.62 5.80
N LYS A 44 6.10 3.91 5.80
CA LYS A 44 5.47 4.80 4.81
C LYS A 44 5.14 6.13 5.45
N VAL A 45 5.63 7.20 4.87
CA VAL A 45 5.37 8.58 5.30
C VAL A 45 4.35 9.20 4.36
N PHE A 46 3.20 9.59 4.90
CA PHE A 46 2.15 10.30 4.18
C PHE A 46 2.25 11.79 4.46
N LEU A 47 2.39 12.59 3.42
CA LEU A 47 2.49 14.05 3.50
C LEU A 47 1.29 14.73 2.83
N SER A 48 0.72 15.74 3.48
CA SER A 48 -0.39 16.50 2.92
C SER A 48 0.04 17.44 1.78
N ASP A 49 1.29 17.88 1.77
CA ASP A 49 1.87 18.76 0.76
C ASP A 49 3.36 18.41 0.58
N ILE A 50 3.60 17.33 -0.16
CA ILE A 50 4.95 16.79 -0.30
C ILE A 50 5.94 17.79 -0.89
N ARG A 51 5.50 18.68 -1.81
CA ARG A 51 6.38 19.64 -2.45
C ARG A 51 6.96 20.65 -1.47
N ASN A 52 6.15 21.11 -0.52
CA ASN A 52 6.57 22.10 0.48
C ASN A 52 7.10 21.45 1.77
N GLN A 53 6.79 20.18 2.02
CA GLN A 53 7.10 19.50 3.28
C GLN A 53 8.31 18.56 3.19
N TYR A 54 8.66 18.08 2.01
CA TYR A 54 9.70 17.07 1.84
C TYR A 54 11.07 17.53 2.32
N ALA A 55 11.49 18.73 1.95
CA ALA A 55 12.78 19.28 2.39
C ALA A 55 12.84 19.41 3.93
N ALA A 56 11.78 19.94 4.54
CA ALA A 56 11.70 20.06 5.99
C ALA A 56 11.70 18.68 6.70
N LEU A 57 11.08 17.65 6.08
CA LEU A 57 11.15 16.28 6.60
C LEU A 57 12.61 15.79 6.60
N LEU A 58 13.33 15.95 5.48
CA LEU A 58 14.72 15.50 5.37
C LEU A 58 15.68 16.22 6.33
N GLU A 59 15.41 17.48 6.67
CA GLU A 59 16.20 18.28 7.61
C GLU A 59 15.83 17.99 9.08
N SER A 60 14.75 17.23 9.33
CA SER A 60 14.27 16.97 10.70
C SER A 60 15.08 15.91 11.43
N GLN A 61 15.07 15.98 12.77
CA GLN A 61 15.63 14.92 13.60
C GLN A 61 14.89 13.58 13.40
N LEU A 62 13.59 13.62 13.13
CA LEU A 62 12.82 12.42 12.80
C LEU A 62 13.43 11.65 11.62
N TRP A 63 13.85 12.38 10.57
CA TRP A 63 14.53 11.75 9.44
C TRP A 63 15.90 11.22 9.80
N HIS A 64 16.73 12.06 10.43
CA HIS A 64 18.12 11.71 10.72
C HIS A 64 18.26 10.54 11.70
N ASP A 65 17.43 10.51 12.74
CA ASP A 65 17.59 9.52 13.81
C ASP A 65 16.83 8.20 13.54
N TYR A 66 15.73 8.26 12.75
CA TYR A 66 14.88 7.08 12.54
C TYR A 66 14.69 6.70 11.07
N LEU A 67 14.22 7.63 10.22
CA LEU A 67 13.72 7.27 8.90
C LEU A 67 14.82 7.00 7.87
N SER A 68 15.97 7.67 7.97
CA SER A 68 17.10 7.49 7.04
C SER A 68 17.80 6.15 7.15
N HIS A 69 17.58 5.43 8.25
CA HIS A 69 18.25 4.17 8.57
C HIS A 69 17.41 2.93 8.28
N VAL A 70 16.17 3.13 7.83
CA VAL A 70 15.23 2.04 7.56
C VAL A 70 14.65 2.18 6.14
N PRO A 71 14.16 1.09 5.54
CA PRO A 71 13.44 1.17 4.28
C PRO A 71 12.24 2.12 4.43
N CYS A 72 12.25 3.23 3.70
CA CYS A 72 11.28 4.30 3.86
C CYS A 72 10.72 4.76 2.52
N SER A 73 9.41 4.94 2.46
CA SER A 73 8.69 5.53 1.34
C SER A 73 8.05 6.84 1.77
N VAL A 74 8.22 7.90 0.99
CA VAL A 74 7.53 9.18 1.21
C VAL A 74 6.60 9.45 0.03
N VAL A 75 5.32 9.64 0.32
CA VAL A 75 4.29 9.85 -0.70
C VAL A 75 3.39 11.04 -0.35
N GLY A 76 3.03 11.81 -1.36
CA GLY A 76 2.09 12.93 -1.25
C GLY A 76 0.66 12.41 -1.31
N GLN A 77 0.18 11.95 -0.17
CA GLN A 77 -1.20 11.57 0.10
C GLN A 77 -1.59 12.18 1.45
N ALA A 78 -2.52 13.11 1.45
CA ALA A 78 -2.84 13.88 2.66
C ALA A 78 -3.53 13.00 3.72
N PRO A 79 -2.95 12.84 4.93
CA PRO A 79 -3.67 12.24 6.05
C PRO A 79 -4.91 13.08 6.40
N LEU A 80 -6.05 12.43 6.58
CA LEU A 80 -7.33 13.11 6.80
C LEU A 80 -7.67 13.36 8.27
N ASP A 81 -6.85 12.88 9.19
CA ASP A 81 -6.92 13.13 10.63
C ASP A 81 -6.47 14.55 11.05
N GLY A 82 -6.11 15.40 10.09
CA GLY A 82 -5.62 16.75 10.29
C GLY A 82 -4.14 16.85 10.71
N SER A 83 -3.42 15.73 10.78
CA SER A 83 -2.01 15.70 11.23
C SER A 83 -1.02 16.32 10.23
N LYS A 84 -1.37 16.39 8.94
CA LYS A 84 -0.50 16.77 7.79
C LYS A 84 0.68 15.85 7.52
N VAL A 85 1.07 15.04 8.47
CA VAL A 85 2.11 14.01 8.35
C VAL A 85 1.76 12.83 9.25
N SER A 86 1.77 11.63 8.70
CA SER A 86 1.54 10.37 9.40
C SER A 86 2.51 9.31 8.93
N LEU A 87 2.91 8.42 9.83
CA LEU A 87 3.74 7.26 9.52
C LEU A 87 2.91 6.00 9.68
N LEU A 88 2.96 5.12 8.69
CA LEU A 88 2.61 3.72 8.86
C LEU A 88 3.90 2.95 9.06
N VAL A 89 4.09 2.42 10.26
CA VAL A 89 5.30 1.69 10.65
C VAL A 89 4.98 0.20 10.72
N CYS A 90 5.80 -0.60 10.05
CA CYS A 90 5.77 -2.06 10.15
C CYS A 90 7.00 -2.53 10.92
N THR A 91 6.80 -3.32 11.97
CA THR A 91 7.88 -3.93 12.76
C THR A 91 7.76 -5.45 12.75
N SER A 92 8.87 -6.16 12.97
CA SER A 92 8.91 -7.61 13.08
C SER A 92 9.87 -8.06 14.17
N ASP A 93 9.56 -9.20 14.80
CA ASP A 93 10.32 -9.84 15.87
C ASP A 93 11.41 -10.79 15.38
N ALA A 94 11.39 -11.15 14.13
CA ALA A 94 12.32 -12.14 13.60
C ALA A 94 13.15 -11.55 12.48
N SER A 95 14.15 -12.30 12.05
CA SER A 95 14.75 -12.13 10.74
C SER A 95 13.65 -12.28 9.67
N SER A 96 12.84 -11.25 9.51
CA SER A 96 11.82 -11.19 8.46
C SER A 96 12.51 -11.40 7.13
N SER A 97 12.06 -12.39 6.37
CA SER A 97 12.52 -12.60 5.00
C SER A 97 11.91 -11.59 4.02
N SER A 98 11.14 -10.63 4.52
CA SER A 98 10.56 -9.57 3.70
C SER A 98 11.53 -8.41 3.48
N SER A 99 11.56 -7.89 2.26
CA SER A 99 12.38 -6.75 1.87
C SER A 99 11.51 -5.71 1.19
N PHE A 100 11.54 -4.48 1.72
CA PHE A 100 10.81 -3.35 1.17
C PHE A 100 11.71 -2.49 0.28
N CYS A 101 11.21 -2.13 -0.90
CA CYS A 101 11.89 -1.27 -1.85
C CYS A 101 10.96 -0.15 -2.33
N SER A 102 11.52 1.05 -2.43
CA SER A 102 10.80 2.23 -2.92
C SER A 102 11.50 2.75 -4.18
N LEU A 103 10.83 2.64 -5.32
CA LEU A 103 11.35 3.06 -6.62
C LEU A 103 10.82 4.44 -6.97
N ARG A 104 11.76 5.35 -7.21
CA ARG A 104 11.48 6.75 -7.58
C ARG A 104 12.22 7.09 -8.87
N LEU A 105 11.59 7.91 -9.69
CA LEU A 105 12.22 8.45 -10.88
C LEU A 105 13.07 9.67 -10.52
N CYS A 106 14.22 9.78 -11.13
CA CYS A 106 15.08 10.98 -11.03
C CYS A 106 15.02 11.80 -12.33
N GLY A 107 15.65 12.97 -12.34
CA GLY A 107 15.60 13.88 -13.48
C GLY A 107 15.95 13.24 -14.83
N ALA A 108 16.95 12.34 -14.88
CA ALA A 108 17.33 11.63 -16.10
C ALA A 108 16.26 10.63 -16.58
N ASP A 109 15.48 10.07 -15.67
CA ASP A 109 14.39 9.14 -16.01
C ASP A 109 13.17 9.87 -16.60
N MET A 110 13.01 11.15 -16.28
CA MET A 110 11.83 11.96 -16.61
C MET A 110 12.07 12.91 -17.77
N ALA A 111 13.32 13.33 -18.02
CA ALA A 111 13.66 14.36 -18.99
C ALA A 111 13.09 14.07 -20.38
N GLY A 112 12.19 14.94 -20.85
CA GLY A 112 11.56 14.83 -22.16
C GLY A 112 10.57 13.67 -22.33
N LYS A 113 10.18 13.00 -21.25
CA LYS A 113 9.26 11.86 -21.28
C LYS A 113 7.87 12.26 -20.78
N ASP A 114 6.86 11.80 -21.49
CA ASP A 114 5.46 11.80 -21.07
C ASP A 114 5.20 10.71 -20.01
N ALA A 115 3.94 10.56 -19.62
CA ALA A 115 3.53 9.56 -18.63
C ALA A 115 3.91 8.12 -19.03
N TYR A 116 3.74 7.78 -20.31
CA TYR A 116 4.12 6.47 -20.84
C TYR A 116 5.64 6.24 -20.74
N GLY A 117 6.45 7.20 -21.21
CA GLY A 117 7.91 7.08 -21.15
C GLY A 117 8.48 7.02 -19.75
N GLN A 118 7.86 7.73 -18.79
CA GLN A 118 8.20 7.65 -17.37
C GLN A 118 7.82 6.28 -16.78
N ALA A 119 6.64 5.76 -17.11
CA ALA A 119 6.18 4.46 -16.66
C ALA A 119 7.07 3.33 -17.21
N VAL A 120 7.50 3.40 -18.47
CA VAL A 120 8.49 2.46 -19.03
C VAL A 120 9.77 2.47 -18.20
N ALA A 121 10.32 3.64 -17.88
CA ALA A 121 11.53 3.74 -17.06
C ALA A 121 11.33 3.16 -15.65
N LEU A 122 10.16 3.35 -15.05
CA LEU A 122 9.83 2.82 -13.73
C LEU A 122 9.72 1.28 -13.76
N PHE A 123 9.01 0.72 -14.73
CA PHE A 123 8.85 -0.73 -14.83
C PHE A 123 10.14 -1.46 -15.21
N GLU A 124 11.03 -0.84 -16.01
CA GLU A 124 12.39 -1.39 -16.23
C GLU A 124 13.18 -1.49 -14.92
N LYS A 125 13.13 -0.45 -14.08
CA LYS A 125 13.73 -0.49 -12.75
C LYS A 125 13.09 -1.57 -11.87
N PHE A 126 11.77 -1.70 -11.93
CA PHE A 126 11.04 -2.69 -11.15
C PHE A 126 11.43 -4.12 -11.55
N VAL A 127 11.44 -4.43 -12.85
CA VAL A 127 11.85 -5.75 -13.35
C VAL A 127 13.26 -6.11 -12.90
N GLY A 128 14.20 -5.17 -13.00
CA GLY A 128 15.59 -5.39 -12.59
C GLY A 128 15.75 -5.52 -11.07
N SER A 129 15.08 -4.68 -10.28
CA SER A 129 15.25 -4.68 -8.82
C SER A 129 14.52 -5.83 -8.13
N ALA A 130 13.38 -6.26 -8.64
CA ALA A 130 12.61 -7.38 -8.11
C ALA A 130 12.98 -8.74 -8.70
N ASN A 131 13.99 -8.78 -9.60
CA ASN A 131 14.48 -10.00 -10.29
C ASN A 131 13.36 -10.79 -10.98
N LEU A 132 12.41 -10.10 -11.61
CA LEU A 132 11.23 -10.74 -12.20
C LEU A 132 11.55 -11.58 -13.44
N ALA A 133 12.69 -11.33 -14.10
CA ALA A 133 13.07 -12.02 -15.34
C ALA A 133 13.83 -13.33 -15.11
N ASP A 134 14.41 -13.57 -13.92
CA ASP A 134 15.32 -14.70 -13.67
C ASP A 134 14.62 -15.97 -13.16
N ASP A 135 13.30 -16.04 -13.28
CA ASP A 135 12.56 -17.01 -12.52
C ASP A 135 12.19 -18.31 -13.25
N ALA A 136 13.12 -19.25 -13.21
CA ALA A 136 12.82 -20.68 -13.39
C ALA A 136 12.37 -21.38 -12.08
N SER A 137 12.45 -20.74 -10.91
CA SER A 137 12.33 -21.42 -9.60
C SER A 137 11.20 -20.91 -8.70
N GLY A 138 10.36 -20.01 -9.16
CA GLY A 138 9.23 -19.50 -8.43
C GLY A 138 9.38 -18.02 -8.07
N VAL A 139 8.69 -17.17 -8.81
CA VAL A 139 8.64 -15.73 -8.56
C VAL A 139 8.30 -15.49 -7.09
N GLY A 140 9.13 -14.70 -6.45
CA GLY A 140 8.86 -14.24 -5.10
C GLY A 140 7.48 -13.60 -5.04
N CYS A 141 6.75 -13.87 -3.98
CA CYS A 141 5.49 -13.17 -3.71
C CYS A 141 5.76 -11.68 -3.57
N LEU A 142 4.95 -10.85 -4.22
CA LEU A 142 5.12 -9.41 -4.23
C LEU A 142 3.85 -8.68 -3.79
N ARG A 143 4.00 -7.74 -2.87
CA ARG A 143 3.00 -6.74 -2.58
C ARG A 143 3.46 -5.42 -3.19
N VAL A 144 2.68 -4.86 -4.11
CA VAL A 144 3.06 -3.67 -4.89
C VAL A 144 2.07 -2.53 -4.66
N TRP A 145 2.59 -1.32 -4.52
CA TRP A 145 1.82 -0.07 -4.52
C TRP A 145 2.34 0.80 -5.66
N LEU A 146 1.49 1.03 -6.64
CA LEU A 146 1.75 1.91 -7.78
C LEU A 146 1.04 3.23 -7.54
N TYR A 147 1.82 4.29 -7.42
CA TYR A 147 1.32 5.65 -7.27
C TYR A 147 1.31 6.34 -8.62
N VAL A 148 0.17 6.93 -8.97
CA VAL A 148 -0.03 7.67 -10.22
C VAL A 148 -0.50 9.08 -9.87
N ALA A 149 0.18 10.10 -10.37
CA ALA A 149 -0.12 11.50 -10.00
C ALA A 149 -1.50 11.95 -10.49
N ASP A 150 -1.94 11.42 -11.63
CA ASP A 150 -3.24 11.66 -12.24
C ASP A 150 -3.78 10.31 -12.75
N THR A 151 -4.65 9.69 -11.96
CA THR A 151 -5.19 8.37 -12.29
C THR A 151 -6.13 8.43 -13.50
N ASP A 152 -6.86 9.51 -13.71
CA ASP A 152 -7.80 9.65 -14.83
C ASP A 152 -7.05 9.92 -16.14
N GLY A 153 -5.98 10.73 -16.10
CA GLY A 153 -5.24 11.14 -17.31
C GLY A 153 -4.07 10.24 -17.70
N CYS A 154 -3.50 9.49 -16.76
CA CYS A 154 -2.23 8.77 -16.99
C CYS A 154 -2.35 7.25 -16.92
N LEU A 155 -3.40 6.69 -16.33
CA LEU A 155 -3.46 5.26 -16.01
C LEU A 155 -3.32 4.37 -17.24
N ASP A 156 -4.05 4.65 -18.32
CA ASP A 156 -3.97 3.87 -19.58
C ASP A 156 -2.55 3.83 -20.15
N ALA A 157 -1.83 4.96 -20.08
CA ALA A 157 -0.45 5.05 -20.52
C ALA A 157 0.49 4.22 -19.64
N VAL A 158 0.23 4.21 -18.32
CA VAL A 158 1.00 3.45 -17.33
C VAL A 158 0.78 1.94 -17.52
N GLU A 159 -0.46 1.51 -17.73
CA GLU A 159 -0.79 0.10 -17.97
C GLU A 159 -0.17 -0.41 -19.28
N LYS A 160 -0.27 0.38 -20.34
CA LYS A 160 0.37 0.06 -21.62
C LYS A 160 1.88 -0.09 -21.47
N ALA A 161 2.52 0.79 -20.72
CA ALA A 161 3.96 0.72 -20.47
C ALA A 161 4.35 -0.55 -19.69
N ARG A 162 3.55 -0.92 -18.68
CA ARG A 162 3.73 -2.18 -17.94
C ARG A 162 3.69 -3.38 -18.88
N ASP A 163 2.63 -3.49 -19.68
CA ASP A 163 2.43 -4.64 -20.56
C ASP A 163 3.55 -4.77 -21.57
N GLU A 164 4.03 -3.64 -22.11
CA GLU A 164 5.15 -3.64 -23.04
C GLU A 164 6.46 -4.05 -22.36
N VAL A 165 6.77 -3.50 -21.18
CA VAL A 165 8.00 -3.86 -20.44
C VAL A 165 7.98 -5.34 -20.05
N PHE A 166 6.87 -5.82 -19.48
CA PHE A 166 6.73 -7.21 -19.10
C PHE A 166 6.84 -8.13 -20.32
N GLY A 167 6.20 -7.77 -21.44
CA GLY A 167 6.30 -8.50 -22.71
C GLY A 167 7.74 -8.59 -23.23
N ARG A 168 8.51 -7.48 -23.18
CA ARG A 168 9.93 -7.45 -23.59
C ARG A 168 10.81 -8.37 -22.75
N HIS A 169 10.51 -8.52 -21.47
CA HIS A 169 11.23 -9.39 -20.55
C HIS A 169 10.66 -10.81 -20.46
N GLY A 170 9.64 -11.14 -21.27
CA GLY A 170 9.00 -12.46 -21.25
C GLY A 170 8.22 -12.76 -19.97
N ILE A 171 7.85 -11.73 -19.23
CA ILE A 171 7.12 -11.84 -17.95
C ILE A 171 5.63 -11.99 -18.25
N ASP A 172 5.04 -13.07 -17.79
CA ASP A 172 3.59 -13.28 -17.81
C ASP A 172 2.97 -12.78 -16.50
N ALA A 173 2.36 -11.60 -16.56
CA ALA A 173 1.72 -10.99 -15.39
C ALA A 173 0.66 -11.89 -14.74
N GLY A 174 0.01 -12.78 -15.50
CA GLY A 174 -0.97 -13.74 -14.97
C GLY A 174 -0.36 -14.87 -14.13
N LYS A 175 0.96 -15.09 -14.24
CA LYS A 175 1.69 -16.07 -13.44
C LYS A 175 2.35 -15.46 -12.21
N LEU A 176 2.54 -14.14 -12.18
CA LEU A 176 3.09 -13.45 -11.03
C LEU A 176 2.15 -13.56 -9.82
N ARG A 177 2.69 -13.88 -8.66
CA ARG A 177 1.98 -13.84 -7.39
C ARG A 177 2.12 -12.43 -6.78
N MET A 178 1.30 -11.52 -7.27
CA MET A 178 1.45 -10.10 -6.98
C MET A 178 0.10 -9.47 -6.59
N ALA A 179 0.02 -8.95 -5.36
CA ALA A 179 -1.08 -8.11 -4.95
C ALA A 179 -0.74 -6.64 -5.24
N VAL A 180 -1.54 -5.96 -6.05
CA VAL A 180 -1.26 -4.60 -6.51
C VAL A 180 -2.33 -3.62 -6.06
N THR A 181 -1.91 -2.54 -5.41
CA THR A 181 -2.72 -1.33 -5.20
C THR A 181 -2.28 -0.28 -6.20
N VAL A 182 -3.21 0.21 -7.01
CA VAL A 182 -3.00 1.38 -7.87
C VAL A 182 -3.81 2.54 -7.32
N VAL A 183 -3.14 3.64 -6.99
CA VAL A 183 -3.75 4.74 -6.26
C VAL A 183 -3.10 6.08 -6.60
N GLY A 184 -3.87 7.14 -6.50
CA GLY A 184 -3.38 8.50 -6.63
C GLY A 184 -2.27 8.80 -5.61
N GLY A 185 -1.19 9.40 -6.08
CA GLY A 185 -0.09 9.81 -5.21
C GLY A 185 0.99 10.52 -6.00
N VAL A 186 1.62 11.49 -5.36
CA VAL A 186 2.71 12.27 -5.96
C VAL A 186 4.01 12.06 -5.20
N THR A 187 5.12 12.28 -5.88
CA THR A 187 6.45 12.28 -5.27
C THR A 187 6.95 13.70 -5.07
N HIS A 188 8.08 13.85 -4.39
CA HIS A 188 8.76 15.14 -4.24
C HIS A 188 9.36 15.65 -5.55
N ALA A 189 9.65 14.78 -6.51
CA ALA A 189 10.27 15.14 -7.77
C ALA A 189 9.26 15.83 -8.71
N ASP A 190 9.56 17.06 -9.10
CA ASP A 190 8.72 17.81 -10.03
C ASP A 190 8.60 17.10 -11.37
N GLY A 191 7.36 16.98 -11.86
CA GLY A 191 7.06 16.32 -13.13
C GLY A 191 7.07 14.80 -13.09
N ALA A 192 7.34 14.17 -11.94
CA ALA A 192 7.17 12.73 -11.79
C ALA A 192 5.68 12.39 -11.74
N VAL A 193 5.24 11.53 -12.66
CA VAL A 193 3.83 11.09 -12.75
C VAL A 193 3.60 9.70 -12.20
N VAL A 194 4.66 8.92 -11.95
CA VAL A 194 4.58 7.57 -11.41
C VAL A 194 5.66 7.29 -10.38
N ALA A 195 5.32 6.46 -9.40
CA ALA A 195 6.25 5.89 -8.45
C ALA A 195 5.75 4.50 -8.02
N LEU A 196 6.65 3.67 -7.49
CA LEU A 196 6.30 2.31 -7.09
C LEU A 196 7.02 1.94 -5.80
N ASP A 197 6.28 1.33 -4.87
CA ASP A 197 6.83 0.61 -3.73
C ASP A 197 6.52 -0.86 -3.90
N TYR A 198 7.42 -1.72 -3.44
CA TYR A 198 7.09 -3.13 -3.34
C TYR A 198 7.70 -3.77 -2.09
N LEU A 199 7.02 -4.80 -1.61
CA LEU A 199 7.49 -5.70 -0.57
C LEU A 199 7.65 -7.06 -1.21
N SER A 200 8.85 -7.63 -1.14
CA SER A 200 9.16 -8.98 -1.61
C SER A 200 9.35 -9.91 -0.42
N PHE A 201 8.95 -11.15 -0.57
CA PHE A 201 9.08 -12.19 0.44
C PHE A 201 10.07 -13.23 -0.10
N GLY A 202 11.21 -13.37 0.57
CA GLY A 202 12.30 -14.25 0.19
C GLY A 202 12.49 -15.43 1.16
N GLY A 203 13.55 -16.19 0.97
CA GLY A 203 13.88 -17.35 1.80
C GLY A 203 12.92 -18.52 1.58
N ASP A 204 12.39 -19.07 2.67
CA ASP A 204 11.44 -20.20 2.63
C ASP A 204 9.98 -19.78 2.45
N ALA A 205 9.72 -18.49 2.18
CA ALA A 205 8.38 -17.98 1.96
C ALA A 205 7.72 -18.64 0.74
N LYS A 206 6.47 -19.09 0.92
CA LYS A 206 5.72 -19.80 -0.13
C LYS A 206 4.39 -19.13 -0.38
N ALA A 207 4.05 -18.97 -1.67
CA ALA A 207 2.72 -18.53 -2.04
C ALA A 207 1.66 -19.54 -1.60
N VAL A 208 0.65 -19.04 -0.91
CA VAL A 208 -0.53 -19.83 -0.56
C VAL A 208 -1.63 -19.52 -1.55
N VAL A 209 -2.04 -20.55 -2.29
CA VAL A 209 -3.19 -20.48 -3.18
C VAL A 209 -4.38 -21.02 -2.42
N PRO A 210 -5.44 -20.23 -2.20
CA PRO A 210 -6.62 -20.73 -1.54
C PRO A 210 -7.26 -21.86 -2.36
N PRO A 211 -7.85 -22.88 -1.71
CA PRO A 211 -8.59 -23.91 -2.45
C PRO A 211 -9.66 -23.25 -3.31
N CYS A 212 -9.70 -23.58 -4.60
CA CYS A 212 -10.67 -23.06 -5.55
C CYS A 212 -12.09 -23.30 -5.03
N SER A 213 -12.76 -22.23 -4.64
CA SER A 213 -14.21 -22.24 -4.57
C SER A 213 -14.71 -21.95 -5.98
N ASP A 214 -15.38 -22.92 -6.59
CA ASP A 214 -16.13 -22.87 -7.85
C ASP A 214 -15.75 -21.85 -8.92
N GLU A 215 -15.61 -22.33 -10.16
CA GLU A 215 -15.23 -21.65 -11.41
C GLU A 215 -15.98 -20.33 -11.74
N GLY A 216 -16.77 -19.77 -10.84
CA GLY A 216 -17.54 -18.53 -11.00
C GLY A 216 -16.84 -17.24 -10.58
N SER A 217 -15.74 -17.33 -9.81
CA SER A 217 -15.05 -16.16 -9.21
C SER A 217 -13.90 -15.57 -10.04
N ALA A 218 -13.67 -16.06 -11.25
CA ALA A 218 -12.58 -15.60 -12.12
C ALA A 218 -12.79 -14.22 -12.76
N LYS A 219 -13.73 -13.41 -12.26
CA LYS A 219 -14.05 -12.07 -12.77
C LYS A 219 -13.87 -10.94 -11.74
N ASP A 220 -13.16 -11.17 -10.67
CA ASP A 220 -12.71 -10.08 -9.79
C ASP A 220 -11.64 -9.27 -10.54
N LYS A 221 -12.06 -8.45 -11.48
CA LYS A 221 -11.19 -7.50 -12.15
C LYS A 221 -10.87 -6.41 -11.14
N SER A 222 -9.58 -6.18 -10.88
CA SER A 222 -9.17 -4.91 -10.29
C SER A 222 -9.66 -3.77 -11.18
N ALA A 223 -9.95 -2.63 -10.58
CA ALA A 223 -10.31 -1.41 -11.31
C ALA A 223 -9.28 -1.02 -12.39
N ALA A 224 -8.08 -1.56 -12.36
CA ALA A 224 -6.94 -1.20 -13.16
C ALA A 224 -6.33 -2.36 -13.96
N GLY A 225 -7.09 -3.37 -14.37
CA GLY A 225 -6.54 -4.46 -15.21
C GLY A 225 -5.44 -5.32 -14.56
N TYR A 226 -4.96 -4.94 -13.40
CA TYR A 226 -4.16 -5.80 -12.53
C TYR A 226 -5.12 -6.76 -11.87
N GLY A 227 -5.17 -8.00 -12.29
CA GLY A 227 -6.06 -8.98 -11.69
C GLY A 227 -5.98 -8.85 -10.16
N CYS A 228 -7.12 -8.59 -9.50
CA CYS A 228 -7.17 -8.42 -8.05
C CYS A 228 -6.88 -9.78 -7.41
N ILE A 229 -5.61 -10.07 -7.24
CA ILE A 229 -5.16 -11.30 -6.62
C ILE A 229 -4.80 -10.95 -5.19
N ASP A 230 -5.53 -11.54 -4.23
CA ASP A 230 -5.07 -11.56 -2.85
C ASP A 230 -3.75 -12.32 -2.80
N LEU A 231 -2.83 -11.83 -2.00
CA LEU A 231 -1.55 -12.47 -1.83
C LEU A 231 -1.50 -13.16 -0.47
N GLY A 232 -1.60 -14.49 -0.47
CA GLY A 232 -1.29 -15.31 0.70
C GLY A 232 0.17 -15.76 0.66
N VAL A 233 0.89 -15.59 1.77
CA VAL A 233 2.28 -16.00 1.92
C VAL A 233 2.45 -16.76 3.22
N ASP A 234 2.91 -18.00 3.12
CA ASP A 234 3.40 -18.76 4.28
C ASP A 234 4.86 -18.35 4.51
N LEU A 235 5.10 -17.73 5.66
CA LEU A 235 6.41 -17.23 6.08
C LEU A 235 7.18 -18.27 6.93
N GLY A 236 6.64 -19.47 7.11
CA GLY A 236 7.17 -20.45 8.06
C GLY A 236 6.86 -20.12 9.52
N SER A 237 6.86 -18.85 9.89
CA SER A 237 6.44 -18.35 11.20
C SER A 237 4.93 -18.08 11.30
N GLY A 238 4.23 -18.17 10.19
CA GLY A 238 2.80 -17.90 10.09
C GLY A 238 2.34 -17.58 8.67
N LEU A 239 1.03 -17.40 8.54
CA LEU A 239 0.39 -17.02 7.30
C LEU A 239 0.13 -15.50 7.30
N ARG A 240 0.59 -14.82 6.26
CA ARG A 240 0.26 -13.44 5.92
C ARG A 240 -0.66 -13.42 4.71
N VAL A 241 -1.67 -12.56 4.73
CA VAL A 241 -2.55 -12.30 3.58
C VAL A 241 -2.69 -10.80 3.36
N ASP A 242 -2.30 -10.34 2.18
CA ASP A 242 -2.50 -8.97 1.72
C ASP A 242 -3.73 -8.93 0.80
N ILE A 243 -4.71 -8.11 1.15
CA ILE A 243 -5.90 -7.85 0.33
C ILE A 243 -5.78 -6.42 -0.21
N PRO A 244 -5.46 -6.26 -1.52
CA PRO A 244 -5.46 -4.95 -2.16
C PRO A 244 -6.90 -4.43 -2.33
N PRO A 245 -7.09 -3.14 -2.59
CA PRO A 245 -8.40 -2.59 -2.92
C PRO A 245 -9.00 -3.26 -4.15
N PHE A 246 -10.30 -3.42 -4.15
CA PHE A 246 -11.03 -4.03 -5.26
C PHE A 246 -12.33 -3.30 -5.53
N VAL A 247 -12.84 -3.42 -6.74
CA VAL A 247 -14.16 -2.92 -7.12
C VAL A 247 -15.20 -3.98 -6.78
N LEU A 248 -16.28 -3.57 -6.10
CA LEU A 248 -17.38 -4.48 -5.80
C LEU A 248 -18.02 -4.98 -7.10
N PRO A 249 -18.16 -6.30 -7.29
CA PRO A 249 -18.70 -6.87 -8.53
C PRO A 249 -20.14 -6.46 -8.86
N SER A 250 -20.89 -6.05 -7.83
CA SER A 250 -22.29 -5.62 -7.93
C SER A 250 -22.46 -4.15 -8.24
N ALA A 251 -21.38 -3.36 -8.27
CA ALA A 251 -21.48 -1.92 -8.46
C ALA A 251 -21.41 -1.57 -9.95
N THR A 252 -22.54 -1.24 -10.55
CA THR A 252 -22.55 -0.50 -11.82
C THR A 252 -22.29 0.97 -11.55
N ASP A 253 -21.74 1.72 -12.51
CA ASP A 253 -21.47 3.17 -12.35
C ASP A 253 -22.73 3.96 -11.91
N ALA A 254 -23.92 3.51 -12.28
CA ALA A 254 -25.19 4.09 -11.92
C ALA A 254 -25.56 3.81 -10.45
N ASP A 255 -25.22 2.63 -9.93
CA ASP A 255 -25.48 2.25 -8.54
C ASP A 255 -24.47 2.91 -7.58
N MET A 256 -23.23 3.09 -8.05
CA MET A 256 -22.14 3.69 -7.27
C MET A 256 -22.41 5.16 -6.89
N SER A 257 -23.05 5.92 -7.77
CA SER A 257 -23.40 7.33 -7.52
C SER A 257 -24.52 7.52 -6.48
N GLN A 258 -25.19 6.45 -6.09
CA GLN A 258 -26.32 6.48 -5.14
C GLN A 258 -26.00 5.84 -3.79
N LEU A 259 -24.86 5.13 -3.65
CA LEU A 259 -24.48 4.52 -2.39
C LEU A 259 -23.87 5.57 -1.45
N ASP A 260 -24.39 5.64 -0.23
CA ASP A 260 -23.75 6.34 0.90
C ASP A 260 -22.38 5.68 1.17
N VAL A 261 -21.37 6.50 1.41
CA VAL A 261 -19.99 6.03 1.71
C VAL A 261 -19.95 5.00 2.84
N ARG A 262 -20.85 5.11 3.82
CA ARG A 262 -20.95 4.14 4.94
C ARG A 262 -21.38 2.77 4.44
N GLN A 263 -22.39 2.73 3.57
CA GLN A 263 -22.91 1.48 2.99
C GLN A 263 -21.82 0.82 2.13
N TYR A 264 -21.16 1.63 1.30
CA TYR A 264 -20.07 1.16 0.45
C TYR A 264 -18.90 0.61 1.25
N THR A 265 -18.46 1.34 2.30
CA THR A 265 -17.43 0.88 3.22
C THR A 265 -17.82 -0.43 3.91
N GLY A 266 -19.07 -0.54 4.36
CA GLY A 266 -19.58 -1.77 4.98
C GLY A 266 -19.55 -2.97 4.01
N GLN A 267 -19.88 -2.77 2.75
CA GLN A 267 -19.80 -3.81 1.71
C GLN A 267 -18.35 -4.24 1.47
N ILE A 268 -17.39 -3.29 1.34
CA ILE A 268 -15.97 -3.60 1.20
C ILE A 268 -15.48 -4.48 2.36
N LEU A 269 -15.78 -4.09 3.60
CA LEU A 269 -15.38 -4.85 4.79
C LEU A 269 -16.01 -6.24 4.82
N GLY A 270 -17.26 -6.37 4.38
CA GLY A 270 -17.94 -7.66 4.22
C GLY A 270 -17.23 -8.58 3.21
N ASP A 271 -16.91 -8.04 2.05
CA ASP A 271 -16.19 -8.76 0.99
C ASP A 271 -14.76 -9.15 1.41
N MET A 272 -14.04 -8.27 2.11
CA MET A 272 -12.75 -8.60 2.71
C MET A 272 -12.86 -9.83 3.62
N GLY A 273 -13.91 -9.88 4.45
CA GLY A 273 -14.17 -11.02 5.31
C GLY A 273 -14.40 -12.32 4.53
N VAL A 274 -15.08 -12.26 3.39
CA VAL A 274 -15.27 -13.41 2.49
C VAL A 274 -13.95 -13.85 1.87
N ARG A 275 -13.12 -12.91 1.44
CA ARG A 275 -11.81 -13.18 0.84
C ARG A 275 -10.84 -13.79 1.86
N LEU A 276 -10.76 -13.24 3.07
CA LEU A 276 -9.95 -13.78 4.16
C LEU A 276 -10.32 -15.23 4.53
N LYS A 277 -11.62 -15.57 4.49
CA LYS A 277 -12.09 -16.95 4.76
C LYS A 277 -11.52 -17.97 3.78
N ARG A 278 -11.20 -17.58 2.55
CA ARG A 278 -10.55 -18.47 1.57
C ARG A 278 -9.17 -18.94 2.05
N TYR A 279 -8.52 -18.15 2.91
CA TYR A 279 -7.22 -18.45 3.53
C TYR A 279 -7.36 -19.02 4.96
N GLY A 280 -8.59 -19.31 5.42
CA GLY A 280 -8.84 -19.73 6.79
C GLY A 280 -8.66 -18.62 7.83
N LEU A 281 -8.71 -17.35 7.39
CA LEU A 281 -8.63 -16.17 8.24
C LEU A 281 -10.00 -15.51 8.42
N THR A 282 -10.10 -14.61 9.37
CA THR A 282 -11.27 -13.78 9.65
C THR A 282 -10.84 -12.34 9.82
N MET A 283 -11.78 -11.41 9.89
CA MET A 283 -11.49 -9.99 10.16
C MET A 283 -10.77 -9.76 11.50
N ASN A 284 -10.83 -10.68 12.44
CA ASN A 284 -10.05 -10.59 13.70
C ASN A 284 -8.54 -10.82 13.52
N HIS A 285 -8.13 -11.32 12.37
CA HIS A 285 -6.72 -11.49 12.04
C HIS A 285 -6.13 -10.28 11.31
N VAL A 286 -6.95 -9.24 11.05
CA VAL A 286 -6.46 -8.04 10.38
C VAL A 286 -5.54 -7.26 11.31
N SER A 287 -4.35 -6.97 10.82
CA SER A 287 -3.28 -6.27 11.54
C SER A 287 -3.24 -4.77 11.21
N CYS A 288 -3.74 -4.37 10.03
CA CYS A 288 -3.74 -2.97 9.60
C CYS A 288 -4.73 -2.74 8.45
N PHE A 289 -5.30 -1.53 8.40
CA PHE A 289 -6.02 -0.99 7.24
C PHE A 289 -5.34 0.26 6.70
N VAL A 290 -5.37 0.42 5.36
CA VAL A 290 -5.13 1.70 4.70
C VAL A 290 -6.36 2.03 3.86
N ALA A 291 -6.97 3.18 4.13
CA ALA A 291 -8.13 3.65 3.39
C ALA A 291 -7.77 4.91 2.57
N TYR A 292 -8.23 4.91 1.34
CA TYR A 292 -8.02 5.98 0.37
C TYR A 292 -9.38 6.60 0.06
N LEU A 293 -9.55 7.86 0.39
CA LEU A 293 -10.79 8.60 0.15
C LEU A 293 -10.59 9.62 -0.95
N ARG A 294 -11.52 9.67 -1.88
CA ARG A 294 -11.57 10.69 -2.90
C ARG A 294 -12.05 12.02 -2.34
N ASP A 295 -13.08 12.00 -1.49
CA ASP A 295 -13.62 13.18 -0.83
C ASP A 295 -13.28 13.18 0.66
N PHE A 296 -12.61 14.26 1.11
CA PHE A 296 -12.25 14.41 2.52
C PHE A 296 -13.47 14.54 3.45
N SER A 297 -14.63 14.93 2.91
CA SER A 297 -15.87 15.03 3.71
C SER A 297 -16.34 13.68 4.25
N ASP A 298 -15.94 12.58 3.60
CA ASP A 298 -16.29 11.21 3.97
C ASP A 298 -15.44 10.65 5.14
N TYR A 299 -14.39 11.37 5.53
CA TYR A 299 -13.43 10.93 6.55
C TYR A 299 -14.11 10.50 7.85
N THR A 300 -14.98 11.35 8.39
CA THR A 300 -15.59 11.09 9.70
C THR A 300 -16.43 9.82 9.73
N ASP A 301 -17.07 9.49 8.62
CA ASP A 301 -17.92 8.31 8.53
C ASP A 301 -17.10 7.04 8.37
N VAL A 302 -16.06 7.06 7.56
CA VAL A 302 -15.16 5.92 7.37
C VAL A 302 -14.32 5.66 8.62
N ASP A 303 -13.74 6.70 9.23
CA ASP A 303 -12.98 6.60 10.48
C ASP A 303 -13.81 6.00 11.61
N ARG A 304 -15.06 6.48 11.75
CA ARG A 304 -16.00 5.95 12.75
C ARG A 304 -16.29 4.47 12.53
N LEU A 305 -16.53 4.06 11.29
CA LEU A 305 -16.81 2.65 10.97
C LEU A 305 -15.61 1.76 11.30
N LEU A 306 -14.41 2.14 10.89
CA LEU A 306 -13.19 1.38 11.18
C LEU A 306 -12.91 1.34 12.68
N SER A 307 -12.96 2.49 13.36
CA SER A 307 -12.69 2.59 14.80
C SER A 307 -13.70 1.82 15.66
N MET A 308 -14.98 1.78 15.26
CA MET A 308 -16.02 1.05 16.01
C MET A 308 -15.97 -0.46 15.74
N ALA A 309 -15.72 -0.86 14.49
CA ALA A 309 -15.68 -2.27 14.12
C ALA A 309 -14.35 -2.94 14.53
N PHE A 310 -13.25 -2.19 14.51
CA PHE A 310 -11.89 -2.69 14.74
C PHE A 310 -11.09 -1.76 15.67
N PRO A 311 -11.49 -1.60 16.94
CA PRO A 311 -10.94 -0.58 17.84
C PRO A 311 -9.44 -0.76 18.16
N TYR A 312 -8.89 -1.94 17.92
CA TYR A 312 -7.46 -2.25 18.20
C TYR A 312 -6.62 -2.42 16.93
N VAL A 313 -7.22 -2.27 15.75
CA VAL A 313 -6.51 -2.38 14.49
C VAL A 313 -6.08 -0.98 14.02
N PRO A 314 -4.78 -0.72 13.90
CA PRO A 314 -4.31 0.56 13.38
C PRO A 314 -4.81 0.75 11.96
N HIS A 315 -5.24 1.98 11.66
CA HIS A 315 -5.63 2.35 10.31
C HIS A 315 -5.17 3.78 10.00
N VAL A 316 -4.81 4.01 8.76
CA VAL A 316 -4.54 5.33 8.22
C VAL A 316 -5.54 5.62 7.10
N ILE A 317 -6.08 6.83 7.10
CA ILE A 317 -7.01 7.30 6.07
C ILE A 317 -6.38 8.49 5.39
N VAL A 318 -6.19 8.39 4.08
CA VAL A 318 -5.54 9.42 3.27
C VAL A 318 -6.44 9.86 2.11
N CYS A 319 -6.25 11.10 1.67
CA CYS A 319 -6.88 11.60 0.45
C CYS A 319 -6.12 11.10 -0.77
N ALA A 320 -6.77 10.31 -1.62
CA ALA A 320 -6.20 9.84 -2.87
C ALA A 320 -7.30 9.33 -3.81
N ASP A 321 -7.11 9.58 -5.10
CA ASP A 321 -7.97 9.01 -6.14
C ASP A 321 -7.66 7.53 -6.36
N GLY A 322 -8.69 6.75 -6.64
CA GLY A 322 -8.56 5.34 -6.98
C GLY A 322 -8.36 5.11 -8.47
N ALA A 323 -7.65 4.06 -8.82
CA ALA A 323 -7.66 3.55 -10.18
C ALA A 323 -9.06 2.98 -10.49
N GLY A 324 -9.70 3.48 -11.54
CA GLY A 324 -11.02 3.03 -11.96
C GLY A 324 -12.15 4.02 -11.68
N GLY A 325 -11.85 5.32 -11.59
CA GLY A 325 -12.85 6.39 -11.69
C GLY A 325 -13.58 6.71 -10.40
N CYS A 326 -14.89 6.57 -10.34
CA CYS A 326 -15.75 7.21 -9.34
C CYS A 326 -15.82 6.51 -7.96
N LEU A 327 -14.86 5.67 -7.56
CA LEU A 327 -14.92 5.00 -6.25
C LEU A 327 -14.79 6.01 -5.10
N PRO A 328 -15.77 6.11 -4.19
CA PRO A 328 -15.71 7.06 -3.08
C PRO A 328 -14.63 6.68 -2.06
N VAL A 329 -14.44 5.39 -1.86
CA VAL A 329 -13.44 4.83 -0.93
C VAL A 329 -12.83 3.56 -1.47
N MET A 330 -11.54 3.38 -1.25
CA MET A 330 -10.84 2.12 -1.43
C MET A 330 -10.17 1.75 -0.11
N ILE A 331 -10.17 0.46 0.23
CA ILE A 331 -9.55 -0.03 1.46
C ILE A 331 -8.69 -1.25 1.13
N GLU A 332 -7.50 -1.28 1.68
CA GLU A 332 -6.64 -2.47 1.70
C GLU A 332 -6.40 -2.92 3.14
N CYS A 333 -6.10 -4.19 3.32
CA CYS A 333 -5.71 -4.70 4.62
C CYS A 333 -4.60 -5.74 4.53
N VAL A 334 -3.90 -5.89 5.65
CA VAL A 334 -3.00 -7.00 5.94
C VAL A 334 -3.61 -7.82 7.07
N ALA A 335 -3.67 -9.13 6.90
CA ALA A 335 -4.11 -10.05 7.94
C ALA A 335 -3.05 -11.13 8.18
N GLU A 336 -2.84 -11.50 9.45
CA GLU A 336 -1.82 -12.47 9.83
C GLU A 336 -2.35 -13.47 10.85
N ARG A 337 -1.83 -14.69 10.76
CA ARG A 337 -2.03 -15.74 11.75
C ARG A 337 -0.70 -16.43 12.03
N PRO A 338 -0.28 -16.56 13.31
CA PRO A 338 0.92 -17.29 13.65
C PRO A 338 0.81 -18.77 13.20
N ALA A 339 1.95 -19.41 12.98
CA ALA A 339 1.97 -20.86 12.78
C ALA A 339 1.35 -21.55 14.00
N GLU A 340 0.60 -22.60 13.74
CA GLU A 340 0.12 -23.47 14.82
C GLU A 340 1.32 -24.16 15.46
N ALA A 341 1.43 -24.07 16.80
CA ALA A 341 2.54 -24.63 17.58
C ALA A 341 2.52 -26.16 17.60
#